data_11855b210ac46ae422dab57ecd604a65
#
_entry.id   11855b210ac46ae422dab57ecd604a65
#
_cell.length_a   1.000
_cell.length_b   1.000
_cell.length_c   1.000
_cell.angle_alpha   90.00
_cell.angle_beta   90.00
_cell.angle_gamma   90.00
#
_symmetry.space_group_name_H-M   'P 1'
#
loop_
_entity.id
_entity.type
_entity.pdbx_description
1 polymer ?
#
loop_
_entity_poly.entity_id
_entity_poly.type
_entity_poly.pdbx_seq_one_letter_code
_entity_poly.pdbx_strand_id
1 'polypeptide(L)'
;MVAVADAVTDVFLHMGGCTILINKLIMREFMKKTTLFRKLINDPKILILPCCHDGLSAKVLERAGFKAICAAGYGTSGSLLGKPDIGLLSGMEPVRQYENLCSAVDIPVFVDMDTGYGDVNNVIRVVKECEKAGAAGLFIEDQTWPKRCGHFEGKNVVPVEEFLIKLRAALFARQDPDFVIMARTDSAGVHGIDEAIRRAVIYAEAGCDMVFVEAVRTVEDMRKVNEALAAVNTPSFGNMLEGGKTPLLTDKELQEIGYNIVVYPCSTLFIAVKALQEMAAHLKVYGTTQGFMDRMITLDEYADFIGVRDIRNFEKQFV
;
A
#
# COMPACT_ATOMS: atom_id res chain seq x y z
N MET A 1 4.06 30.71 13.68
CA MET A 1 4.54 29.78 12.63
C MET A 1 4.49 30.34 11.21
N VAL A 2 3.79 31.41 10.93
CA VAL A 2 3.78 32.09 9.62
C VAL A 2 5.06 32.93 9.40
N ALA A 3 5.63 33.50 10.44
CA ALA A 3 6.81 34.41 10.36
C ALA A 3 8.15 33.71 10.07
N VAL A 4 8.26 32.37 10.14
CA VAL A 4 9.48 31.62 9.85
C VAL A 4 9.55 31.22 8.36
N ALA A 5 8.41 31.11 7.69
CA ALA A 5 8.36 30.79 6.26
C ALA A 5 8.85 31.96 5.38
N ASP A 6 8.60 33.21 5.78
CA ASP A 6 9.01 34.39 5.00
C ASP A 6 10.50 34.71 5.12
N ALA A 7 11.14 34.36 6.25
CA ALA A 7 12.57 34.62 6.47
C ALA A 7 13.50 33.66 5.68
N VAL A 8 13.01 32.49 5.27
CA VAL A 8 13.79 31.53 4.47
C VAL A 8 13.76 31.87 2.98
N THR A 9 12.74 32.59 2.51
CA THR A 9 12.58 32.95 1.10
C THR A 9 13.55 34.05 0.63
N ASP A 10 13.98 34.95 1.53
CA ASP A 10 14.83 36.08 1.18
C ASP A 10 16.36 35.78 1.12
N VAL A 11 16.80 34.66 1.69
CA VAL A 11 18.24 34.30 1.72
C VAL A 11 18.70 33.55 0.45
N PHE A 12 17.81 33.04 -0.39
CA PHE A 12 18.14 32.11 -1.48
C PHE A 12 17.91 32.62 -2.91
N LEU A 13 17.78 33.93 -3.12
CA LEU A 13 17.47 34.50 -4.44
C LEU A 13 18.67 34.64 -5.40
N HIS A 14 19.87 34.09 -5.11
CA HIS A 14 21.05 34.40 -5.92
C HIS A 14 21.88 33.23 -6.48
N MET A 15 21.33 31.97 -6.52
CA MET A 15 22.07 30.89 -7.19
C MET A 15 21.16 30.08 -8.14
N GLY A 16 21.25 30.41 -9.41
CA GLY A 16 20.48 29.73 -10.48
C GLY A 16 20.77 28.24 -10.57
N GLY A 17 19.74 27.45 -10.87
CA GLY A 17 19.83 26.02 -11.18
C GLY A 17 19.84 25.06 -9.95
N CYS A 18 20.62 25.38 -8.93
CA CYS A 18 20.70 24.54 -7.70
C CYS A 18 19.50 24.77 -6.76
N THR A 19 18.92 25.96 -6.78
CA THR A 19 17.80 26.39 -5.93
C THR A 19 16.51 25.56 -6.17
N ILE A 20 16.26 25.11 -7.40
CA ILE A 20 15.06 24.33 -7.74
C ILE A 20 15.14 22.90 -7.17
N LEU A 21 16.34 22.30 -7.17
CA LEU A 21 16.55 20.96 -6.59
C LEU A 21 16.49 21.01 -5.05
N ILE A 22 17.09 22.01 -4.44
CA ILE A 22 17.09 22.21 -2.98
C ILE A 22 15.67 22.51 -2.49
N ASN A 23 14.91 23.37 -3.16
CA ASN A 23 13.51 23.63 -2.80
C ASN A 23 12.63 22.38 -2.98
N LYS A 24 12.86 21.55 -4.00
CA LYS A 24 12.13 20.29 -4.16
C LYS A 24 12.48 19.27 -3.05
N LEU A 25 13.74 19.21 -2.60
CA LEU A 25 14.15 18.37 -1.49
C LEU A 25 13.56 18.87 -0.15
N ILE A 26 13.70 20.15 0.15
CA ILE A 26 13.17 20.77 1.38
C ILE A 26 11.64 20.67 1.43
N MET A 27 10.93 20.93 0.32
CA MET A 27 9.47 20.79 0.26
C MET A 27 9.02 19.34 0.40
N ARG A 28 9.85 18.34 0.07
CA ARG A 28 9.57 16.93 0.25
C ARG A 28 9.74 16.51 1.71
N GLU A 29 10.70 17.08 2.43
CA GLU A 29 10.99 16.83 3.84
C GLU A 29 9.89 17.37 4.79
N PHE A 30 9.12 18.40 4.36
CA PHE A 30 8.02 18.99 5.13
C PHE A 30 6.61 18.59 4.65
N MET A 31 6.50 17.80 3.58
CA MET A 31 5.19 17.39 3.06
C MET A 31 4.68 16.17 3.82
N LYS A 32 3.44 16.25 4.34
CA LYS A 32 2.79 15.07 4.95
C LYS A 32 2.77 13.89 3.97
N LYS A 33 2.96 12.67 4.49
CA LYS A 33 2.88 11.43 3.69
C LYS A 33 1.52 11.27 2.98
N THR A 34 0.44 11.68 3.62
CA THR A 34 -0.91 11.72 3.05
C THR A 34 -0.99 12.66 1.84
N THR A 35 -0.50 13.90 1.96
CA THR A 35 -0.45 14.87 0.86
C THR A 35 0.42 14.39 -0.29
N LEU A 36 1.58 13.78 0.01
CA LEU A 36 2.44 13.19 -1.00
C LEU A 36 1.73 12.05 -1.75
N PHE A 37 1.08 11.15 -1.03
CA PHE A 37 0.37 10.03 -1.64
C PHE A 37 -0.77 10.52 -2.54
N ARG A 38 -1.57 11.49 -2.08
CA ARG A 38 -2.64 12.11 -2.89
C ARG A 38 -2.10 12.76 -4.17
N LYS A 39 -0.92 13.35 -4.14
CA LYS A 39 -0.26 13.86 -5.36
C LYS A 39 0.17 12.73 -6.30
N LEU A 40 0.71 11.63 -5.75
CA LEU A 40 1.17 10.50 -6.55
C LEU A 40 0.04 9.78 -7.27
N ILE A 41 -1.12 9.61 -6.64
CA ILE A 41 -2.29 8.96 -7.26
C ILE A 41 -2.92 9.79 -8.38
N ASN A 42 -2.71 11.11 -8.36
CA ASN A 42 -3.20 12.03 -9.38
C ASN A 42 -2.11 12.42 -10.40
N ASP A 43 -0.92 11.83 -10.33
CA ASP A 43 0.14 12.03 -11.34
C ASP A 43 -0.29 11.35 -12.65
N PRO A 44 -0.06 11.95 -13.82
CA PRO A 44 -0.35 11.31 -15.10
C PRO A 44 0.48 10.05 -15.36
N LYS A 45 1.61 9.88 -14.64
CA LYS A 45 2.42 8.67 -14.69
C LYS A 45 1.91 7.66 -13.68
N ILE A 46 1.66 6.43 -14.15
CA ILE A 46 1.24 5.30 -13.30
C ILE A 46 2.15 5.14 -12.06
N LEU A 47 1.55 4.95 -10.90
CA LEU A 47 2.27 4.66 -9.66
C LEU A 47 2.41 3.14 -9.49
N ILE A 48 3.66 2.68 -9.45
CA ILE A 48 3.96 1.29 -9.06
C ILE A 48 4.06 1.23 -7.53
N LEU A 49 3.22 0.40 -6.92
CA LEU A 49 3.05 0.31 -5.47
C LEU A 49 3.37 -1.11 -4.98
N PRO A 50 4.65 -1.46 -4.75
CA PRO A 50 5.00 -2.77 -4.21
C PRO A 50 4.55 -2.90 -2.76
N CYS A 51 4.20 -4.13 -2.33
CA CYS A 51 3.84 -4.38 -0.95
C CYS A 51 5.03 -4.83 -0.11
N CYS A 52 5.03 -4.36 1.13
CA CYS A 52 5.88 -4.84 2.21
C CYS A 52 5.07 -5.71 3.17
N HIS A 53 5.74 -6.57 3.94
CA HIS A 53 5.13 -7.41 4.96
C HIS A 53 5.75 -7.21 6.35
N ASP A 54 6.90 -6.51 6.41
CA ASP A 54 7.59 -6.11 7.64
C ASP A 54 8.45 -4.85 7.42
N GLY A 55 9.05 -4.33 8.49
CA GLY A 55 9.88 -3.12 8.43
C GLY A 55 11.15 -3.28 7.59
N LEU A 56 11.69 -4.51 7.45
CA LEU A 56 12.86 -4.75 6.60
C LEU A 56 12.49 -4.66 5.12
N SER A 57 11.42 -5.34 4.72
CA SER A 57 10.93 -5.25 3.34
C SER A 57 10.49 -3.84 2.96
N ALA A 58 9.89 -3.08 3.89
CA ALA A 58 9.57 -1.67 3.68
C ALA A 58 10.83 -0.83 3.40
N LYS A 59 11.88 -0.96 4.21
CA LYS A 59 13.17 -0.27 3.99
C LYS A 59 13.86 -0.66 2.67
N VAL A 60 13.79 -1.92 2.28
CA VAL A 60 14.33 -2.39 0.98
C VAL A 60 13.63 -1.65 -0.16
N LEU A 61 12.30 -1.56 -0.13
CA LEU A 61 11.53 -0.90 -1.17
C LEU A 61 11.79 0.61 -1.21
N GLU A 62 11.85 1.27 -0.07
CA GLU A 62 12.20 2.70 0.00
C GLU A 62 13.60 2.97 -0.57
N ARG A 63 14.62 2.19 -0.19
CA ARG A 63 15.99 2.33 -0.71
C ARG A 63 16.12 2.01 -2.19
N ALA A 64 15.25 1.14 -2.71
CA ALA A 64 15.13 0.90 -4.15
C ALA A 64 14.55 2.09 -4.93
N GLY A 65 14.07 3.14 -4.23
CA GLY A 65 13.57 4.38 -4.83
C GLY A 65 12.08 4.40 -5.14
N PHE A 66 11.30 3.45 -4.61
CA PHE A 66 9.84 3.51 -4.72
C PHE A 66 9.31 4.73 -3.96
N LYS A 67 8.32 5.39 -4.56
CA LYS A 67 7.78 6.66 -4.02
C LYS A 67 6.71 6.45 -2.95
N ALA A 68 6.10 5.29 -2.91
CA ALA A 68 5.12 4.83 -1.94
C ALA A 68 5.11 3.30 -1.93
N ILE A 69 4.62 2.70 -0.87
CA ILE A 69 4.48 1.26 -0.69
C ILE A 69 3.10 0.91 -0.14
N CYS A 70 2.72 -0.36 -0.26
CA CYS A 70 1.47 -0.86 0.30
C CYS A 70 1.74 -1.95 1.35
N ALA A 71 0.82 -2.13 2.29
CA ALA A 71 0.77 -3.27 3.19
C ALA A 71 -0.55 -4.02 2.95
N ALA A 72 -0.46 -5.19 2.30
CA ALA A 72 -1.60 -6.02 1.96
C ALA A 72 -1.92 -7.04 3.07
N GLY A 73 -3.19 -7.36 3.25
CA GLY A 73 -3.67 -8.33 4.25
C GLY A 73 -3.00 -9.69 4.13
N TYR A 74 -2.73 -10.16 2.89
CA TYR A 74 -2.04 -11.43 2.65
C TYR A 74 -0.63 -11.48 3.26
N GLY A 75 0.16 -10.42 3.04
CA GLY A 75 1.49 -10.29 3.63
C GLY A 75 1.43 -10.12 5.14
N THR A 76 0.46 -9.36 5.64
CA THR A 76 0.24 -9.12 7.07
C THR A 76 -0.15 -10.40 7.81
N SER A 77 -1.12 -11.18 7.30
CA SER A 77 -1.51 -12.47 7.89
C SER A 77 -0.36 -13.48 7.87
N GLY A 78 0.36 -13.54 6.73
CA GLY A 78 1.52 -14.41 6.58
C GLY A 78 2.65 -14.08 7.56
N SER A 79 3.02 -12.82 7.70
CA SER A 79 4.13 -12.39 8.56
C SER A 79 3.81 -12.41 10.05
N LEU A 80 2.58 -12.04 10.46
CA LEU A 80 2.19 -12.01 11.86
C LEU A 80 1.83 -13.40 12.40
N LEU A 81 1.09 -14.19 11.63
CA LEU A 81 0.49 -15.43 12.12
C LEU A 81 1.11 -16.70 11.49
N GLY A 82 1.83 -16.59 10.38
CA GLY A 82 2.19 -17.75 9.55
C GLY A 82 0.94 -18.48 9.02
N LYS A 83 -0.15 -17.76 8.77
CA LYS A 83 -1.47 -18.31 8.40
C LYS A 83 -1.99 -17.65 7.11
N PRO A 84 -2.92 -18.35 6.40
CA PRO A 84 -3.54 -17.77 5.21
C PRO A 84 -4.43 -16.57 5.57
N ASP A 85 -4.62 -15.70 4.58
CA ASP A 85 -5.47 -14.53 4.66
C ASP A 85 -6.96 -14.89 4.43
N ILE A 86 -7.63 -15.25 5.49
CA ILE A 86 -9.03 -15.75 5.52
C ILE A 86 -9.85 -15.16 6.67
N GLY A 87 -9.52 -13.94 7.10
CA GLY A 87 -10.23 -13.25 8.18
C GLY A 87 -9.85 -13.75 9.59
N LEU A 88 -8.60 -14.17 9.81
CA LEU A 88 -8.10 -14.61 11.11
C LEU A 88 -7.65 -13.46 12.00
N LEU A 89 -7.18 -12.35 11.40
CA LEU A 89 -6.75 -11.18 12.13
C LEU A 89 -7.93 -10.41 12.72
N SER A 90 -7.74 -9.82 13.89
CA SER A 90 -8.61 -8.80 14.44
C SER A 90 -8.16 -7.40 13.96
N GLY A 91 -9.08 -6.42 13.90
CA GLY A 91 -8.78 -5.12 13.28
C GLY A 91 -7.59 -4.36 13.87
N MET A 92 -7.20 -4.61 15.11
CA MET A 92 -6.07 -3.91 15.75
C MET A 92 -4.71 -4.58 15.54
N GLU A 93 -4.67 -5.84 15.12
CA GLU A 93 -3.40 -6.53 14.82
C GLU A 93 -2.73 -5.94 13.57
N PRO A 94 -3.42 -5.79 12.42
CA PRO A 94 -2.82 -5.13 11.27
C PRO A 94 -2.50 -3.65 11.55
N VAL A 95 -3.32 -2.91 12.29
CA VAL A 95 -3.02 -1.49 12.62
C VAL A 95 -1.68 -1.36 13.34
N ARG A 96 -1.37 -2.23 14.32
CA ARG A 96 -0.07 -2.24 15.01
C ARG A 96 1.09 -2.55 14.06
N GLN A 97 0.90 -3.50 13.15
CA GLN A 97 1.90 -3.79 12.13
C GLN A 97 2.11 -2.58 11.22
N TYR A 98 1.04 -1.93 10.79
CA TYR A 98 1.10 -0.75 9.92
C TYR A 98 1.77 0.45 10.60
N GLU A 99 1.60 0.64 11.91
CA GLU A 99 2.34 1.64 12.69
C GLU A 99 3.85 1.38 12.61
N ASN A 100 4.29 0.12 12.77
CA ASN A 100 5.69 -0.27 12.61
C ASN A 100 6.22 0.01 11.19
N LEU A 101 5.42 -0.29 10.16
CA LEU A 101 5.78 -0.02 8.78
C LEU A 101 5.90 1.49 8.51
N CYS A 102 4.90 2.27 8.93
CA CYS A 102 4.87 3.72 8.76
C CYS A 102 6.04 4.43 9.46
N SER A 103 6.49 3.90 10.60
CA SER A 103 7.66 4.43 11.33
C SER A 103 9.01 3.96 10.77
N ALA A 104 9.03 2.86 10.02
CA ALA A 104 10.27 2.34 9.43
C ALA A 104 10.74 3.10 8.20
N VAL A 105 9.87 3.82 7.49
CA VAL A 105 10.14 4.51 6.21
C VAL A 105 9.59 5.93 6.20
N ASP A 106 10.13 6.79 5.35
CA ASP A 106 9.67 8.18 5.17
C ASP A 106 8.67 8.34 4.02
N ILE A 107 8.56 7.34 3.15
CA ILE A 107 7.59 7.32 2.05
C ILE A 107 6.18 6.92 2.53
N PRO A 108 5.11 7.31 1.79
CA PRO A 108 3.73 6.91 2.09
C PRO A 108 3.54 5.40 2.15
N VAL A 109 2.79 4.93 3.15
CA VAL A 109 2.33 3.53 3.28
C VAL A 109 0.82 3.51 3.14
N PHE A 110 0.31 2.79 2.13
CA PHE A 110 -1.12 2.54 1.90
C PHE A 110 -1.49 1.17 2.45
N VAL A 111 -2.64 1.01 3.14
CA VAL A 111 -2.89 -0.18 3.94
C VAL A 111 -4.23 -0.86 3.65
N ASP A 112 -4.26 -2.18 3.80
CA ASP A 112 -5.42 -3.05 3.66
C ASP A 112 -6.16 -3.19 5.00
N MET A 113 -7.46 -2.89 5.01
CA MET A 113 -8.30 -3.05 6.21
C MET A 113 -9.48 -4.00 5.99
N ASP A 114 -9.33 -4.97 5.09
CA ASP A 114 -10.31 -6.02 4.83
C ASP A 114 -11.73 -5.43 4.64
N THR A 115 -12.72 -5.93 5.34
CA THR A 115 -14.12 -5.42 5.31
C THR A 115 -14.39 -4.31 6.33
N GLY A 116 -13.34 -3.76 6.99
CA GLY A 116 -13.46 -2.81 8.10
C GLY A 116 -13.66 -3.47 9.48
N TYR A 117 -13.50 -4.78 9.57
CA TYR A 117 -13.52 -5.60 10.80
C TYR A 117 -14.81 -5.49 11.64
N GLY A 118 -15.92 -5.26 11.01
CA GLY A 118 -17.24 -5.22 11.63
C GLY A 118 -18.19 -4.25 10.96
N ASP A 119 -19.04 -3.59 11.76
CA ASP A 119 -20.03 -2.64 11.28
C ASP A 119 -19.51 -1.19 11.40
N VAL A 120 -20.34 -0.20 11.14
CA VAL A 120 -20.08 1.24 11.10
C VAL A 120 -19.10 1.72 12.16
N ASN A 121 -19.32 1.37 13.43
CA ASN A 121 -18.45 1.80 14.53
C ASN A 121 -17.05 1.19 14.47
N ASN A 122 -16.93 -0.03 13.95
CA ASN A 122 -15.63 -0.67 13.73
C ASN A 122 -14.87 0.03 12.60
N VAL A 123 -15.55 0.33 11.49
CA VAL A 123 -14.99 1.06 10.35
C VAL A 123 -14.49 2.44 10.80
N ILE A 124 -15.32 3.20 11.54
CA ILE A 124 -14.92 4.51 12.10
C ILE A 124 -13.66 4.40 12.96
N ARG A 125 -13.60 3.38 13.83
CA ARG A 125 -12.43 3.13 14.67
C ARG A 125 -11.20 2.81 13.85
N VAL A 126 -11.33 1.90 12.89
CA VAL A 126 -10.23 1.43 12.01
C VAL A 126 -9.61 2.59 11.25
N VAL A 127 -10.43 3.45 10.62
CA VAL A 127 -9.93 4.62 9.90
C VAL A 127 -9.11 5.53 10.83
N LYS A 128 -9.64 5.87 12.00
CA LYS A 128 -8.95 6.73 12.97
C LYS A 128 -7.64 6.13 13.48
N GLU A 129 -7.61 4.82 13.71
CA GLU A 129 -6.39 4.16 14.18
C GLU A 129 -5.34 4.04 13.06
N CYS A 130 -5.73 3.85 11.78
CA CYS A 130 -4.82 3.90 10.64
C CYS A 130 -4.23 5.30 10.43
N GLU A 131 -5.01 6.37 10.58
CA GLU A 131 -4.49 7.74 10.55
C GLU A 131 -3.45 7.97 11.65
N LYS A 132 -3.72 7.55 12.89
CA LYS A 132 -2.78 7.64 14.01
C LYS A 132 -1.51 6.81 13.80
N ALA A 133 -1.63 5.64 13.18
CA ALA A 133 -0.51 4.80 12.80
C ALA A 133 0.39 5.43 11.72
N GLY A 134 -0.02 6.54 11.12
CA GLY A 134 0.74 7.26 10.09
C GLY A 134 0.56 6.71 8.68
N ALA A 135 -0.47 5.91 8.43
CA ALA A 135 -0.82 5.46 7.08
C ALA A 135 -1.21 6.66 6.18
N ALA A 136 -0.93 6.56 4.90
CA ALA A 136 -1.30 7.58 3.92
C ALA A 136 -2.73 7.41 3.38
N GLY A 137 -3.33 6.28 3.63
CA GLY A 137 -4.68 5.93 3.26
C GLY A 137 -4.93 4.43 3.48
N LEU A 138 -6.16 4.02 3.27
CA LEU A 138 -6.58 2.63 3.40
C LEU A 138 -7.64 2.26 2.35
N PHE A 139 -7.87 0.97 2.22
CA PHE A 139 -9.06 0.48 1.52
C PHE A 139 -9.87 -0.48 2.39
N ILE A 140 -11.17 -0.53 2.09
CA ILE A 140 -12.11 -1.53 2.59
C ILE A 140 -12.82 -2.21 1.42
N GLU A 141 -13.23 -3.47 1.61
CA GLU A 141 -13.83 -4.29 0.56
C GLU A 141 -15.26 -4.72 0.87
N ASP A 142 -16.03 -5.00 -0.19
CA ASP A 142 -17.44 -5.40 -0.10
C ASP A 142 -17.68 -6.91 0.12
N GLN A 143 -16.66 -7.66 0.57
CA GLN A 143 -16.85 -9.07 0.91
C GLN A 143 -17.71 -9.27 2.16
N THR A 144 -18.39 -10.42 2.24
CA THR A 144 -18.98 -10.89 3.50
C THR A 144 -17.88 -11.37 4.45
N TRP A 145 -18.09 -11.19 5.76
CA TRP A 145 -17.16 -11.73 6.77
C TRP A 145 -17.53 -13.18 7.14
N PRO A 146 -16.58 -14.11 7.35
CA PRO A 146 -15.14 -13.91 7.18
C PRO A 146 -14.72 -13.84 5.71
N LYS A 147 -13.89 -12.83 5.39
CA LYS A 147 -13.41 -12.60 4.02
C LYS A 147 -12.44 -13.69 3.57
N ARG A 148 -12.14 -13.72 2.29
CA ARG A 148 -11.11 -14.55 1.67
C ARG A 148 -10.21 -13.73 0.76
N CYS A 149 -8.98 -14.20 0.51
CA CYS A 149 -8.14 -13.57 -0.48
C CYS A 149 -8.87 -13.43 -1.83
N GLY A 150 -8.74 -12.28 -2.48
CA GLY A 150 -9.45 -11.94 -3.70
C GLY A 150 -9.26 -12.92 -4.87
N HIS A 151 -8.17 -13.67 -4.88
CA HIS A 151 -7.89 -14.68 -5.89
C HIS A 151 -8.38 -16.10 -5.51
N PHE A 152 -8.93 -16.30 -4.31
CA PHE A 152 -9.50 -17.58 -3.89
C PHE A 152 -10.96 -17.72 -4.33
N GLU A 153 -11.42 -18.97 -4.40
CA GLU A 153 -12.81 -19.30 -4.69
C GLU A 153 -13.71 -19.24 -3.43
N GLY A 154 -15.01 -19.17 -3.64
CA GLY A 154 -16.02 -19.21 -2.56
C GLY A 154 -16.15 -17.90 -1.79
N LYS A 155 -15.79 -16.77 -2.40
CA LYS A 155 -16.10 -15.43 -1.89
C LYS A 155 -17.59 -15.13 -2.08
N ASN A 156 -18.11 -14.26 -1.21
CA ASN A 156 -19.40 -13.61 -1.37
C ASN A 156 -19.23 -12.11 -1.10
N VAL A 157 -20.11 -11.31 -1.69
CA VAL A 157 -20.14 -9.87 -1.47
C VAL A 157 -21.47 -9.46 -0.83
N VAL A 158 -21.43 -8.42 -0.01
CA VAL A 158 -22.63 -7.83 0.60
C VAL A 158 -23.43 -7.04 -0.45
N PRO A 159 -24.72 -6.76 -0.19
CA PRO A 159 -25.48 -5.81 -1.00
C PRO A 159 -24.77 -4.45 -1.10
N VAL A 160 -24.93 -3.75 -2.22
CA VAL A 160 -24.31 -2.44 -2.46
C VAL A 160 -24.64 -1.45 -1.35
N GLU A 161 -25.90 -1.42 -0.93
CA GLU A 161 -26.41 -0.51 0.10
C GLU A 161 -25.72 -0.73 1.45
N GLU A 162 -25.42 -1.97 1.80
CA GLU A 162 -24.71 -2.33 3.02
C GLU A 162 -23.26 -1.83 2.98
N PHE A 163 -22.56 -2.06 1.87
CA PHE A 163 -21.20 -1.54 1.72
C PHE A 163 -21.15 -0.02 1.68
N LEU A 164 -22.11 0.64 1.04
CA LEU A 164 -22.21 2.10 1.02
C LEU A 164 -22.33 2.71 2.42
N ILE A 165 -23.00 2.04 3.34
CA ILE A 165 -23.09 2.48 4.75
C ILE A 165 -21.69 2.48 5.37
N LYS A 166 -20.91 1.42 5.17
CA LYS A 166 -19.53 1.31 5.66
C LYS A 166 -18.61 2.33 4.99
N LEU A 167 -18.73 2.51 3.68
CA LEU A 167 -17.92 3.47 2.93
C LEU A 167 -18.17 4.92 3.40
N ARG A 168 -19.43 5.30 3.59
CA ARG A 168 -19.79 6.60 4.16
C ARG A 168 -19.26 6.78 5.58
N ALA A 169 -19.27 5.73 6.39
CA ALA A 169 -18.70 5.75 7.73
C ALA A 169 -17.17 5.96 7.69
N ALA A 170 -16.47 5.34 6.75
CA ALA A 170 -15.04 5.55 6.55
C ALA A 170 -14.73 6.99 6.13
N LEU A 171 -15.47 7.52 5.15
CA LEU A 171 -15.33 8.91 4.69
C LEU A 171 -15.63 9.92 5.81
N PHE A 172 -16.65 9.68 6.63
CA PHE A 172 -16.98 10.50 7.79
C PHE A 172 -15.90 10.46 8.88
N ALA A 173 -15.26 9.31 9.08
CA ALA A 173 -14.26 9.12 10.13
C ALA A 173 -12.93 9.82 9.85
N ARG A 174 -12.63 10.07 8.57
CA ARG A 174 -11.41 10.73 8.10
C ARG A 174 -11.23 12.11 8.74
N GLN A 175 -10.07 12.37 9.32
CA GLN A 175 -9.70 13.64 9.95
C GLN A 175 -8.73 14.46 9.07
N ASP A 176 -7.74 13.82 8.46
CA ASP A 176 -6.86 14.46 7.48
C ASP A 176 -7.54 14.41 6.10
N PRO A 177 -7.86 15.56 5.45
CA PRO A 177 -8.49 15.59 4.14
C PRO A 177 -7.65 14.94 3.04
N ASP A 178 -6.33 14.81 3.25
CA ASP A 178 -5.42 14.17 2.32
C ASP A 178 -5.30 12.65 2.53
N PHE A 179 -5.83 12.12 3.65
CA PHE A 179 -5.89 10.67 3.88
C PHE A 179 -6.79 10.01 2.85
N VAL A 180 -6.26 9.01 2.13
CA VAL A 180 -6.94 8.38 0.99
C VAL A 180 -7.82 7.23 1.45
N ILE A 181 -9.09 7.23 1.05
CA ILE A 181 -10.03 6.13 1.28
C ILE A 181 -10.42 5.53 -0.06
N MET A 182 -10.07 4.26 -0.26
CA MET A 182 -10.37 3.50 -1.46
C MET A 182 -11.45 2.45 -1.18
N ALA A 183 -12.40 2.33 -2.09
CA ALA A 183 -13.38 1.25 -2.11
C ALA A 183 -12.89 0.10 -2.99
N ARG A 184 -12.94 -1.15 -2.48
CA ARG A 184 -12.66 -2.35 -3.25
C ARG A 184 -13.94 -3.16 -3.45
N THR A 185 -14.14 -3.68 -4.66
CA THR A 185 -15.18 -4.67 -4.93
C THR A 185 -14.57 -5.99 -5.39
N ASP A 186 -15.02 -7.07 -4.79
CA ASP A 186 -14.68 -8.44 -5.17
C ASP A 186 -15.76 -9.09 -6.06
N SER A 187 -16.75 -8.30 -6.51
CA SER A 187 -17.94 -8.82 -7.21
C SER A 187 -17.63 -9.37 -8.60
N ALA A 188 -16.49 -9.00 -9.22
CA ALA A 188 -16.09 -9.58 -10.51
C ALA A 188 -15.95 -11.11 -10.46
N GLY A 189 -15.49 -11.64 -9.34
CA GLY A 189 -15.36 -13.09 -9.11
C GLY A 189 -16.66 -13.78 -8.70
N VAL A 190 -17.70 -13.03 -8.32
CA VAL A 190 -18.97 -13.54 -7.79
C VAL A 190 -20.10 -13.35 -8.78
N HIS A 191 -20.23 -12.17 -9.35
CA HIS A 191 -21.36 -11.74 -10.20
C HIS A 191 -20.93 -11.34 -11.63
N GLY A 192 -19.62 -11.40 -11.92
CA GLY A 192 -19.10 -11.01 -13.22
C GLY A 192 -18.68 -9.53 -13.30
N ILE A 193 -18.04 -9.19 -14.44
CA ILE A 193 -17.39 -7.89 -14.61
C ILE A 193 -18.36 -6.72 -14.69
N ASP A 194 -19.52 -6.90 -15.33
CA ASP A 194 -20.50 -5.82 -15.50
C ASP A 194 -21.06 -5.35 -14.15
N GLU A 195 -21.35 -6.28 -13.23
CA GLU A 195 -21.78 -5.94 -11.87
C GLU A 195 -20.63 -5.29 -11.09
N ALA A 196 -19.39 -5.73 -11.27
CA ALA A 196 -18.25 -5.10 -10.62
C ALA A 196 -18.04 -3.65 -11.10
N ILE A 197 -18.18 -3.38 -12.38
CA ILE A 197 -18.13 -2.03 -12.94
C ILE A 197 -19.28 -1.18 -12.39
N ARG A 198 -20.51 -1.70 -12.37
CA ARG A 198 -21.65 -0.99 -11.78
C ARG A 198 -21.38 -0.59 -10.32
N ARG A 199 -20.88 -1.50 -9.51
CA ARG A 199 -20.51 -1.22 -8.10
C ARG A 199 -19.39 -0.20 -8.01
N ALA A 200 -18.36 -0.35 -8.84
CA ALA A 200 -17.22 0.56 -8.87
C ALA A 200 -17.66 2.01 -9.12
N VAL A 201 -18.54 2.24 -10.08
CA VAL A 201 -19.10 3.58 -10.36
C VAL A 201 -19.93 4.10 -9.18
N ILE A 202 -20.78 3.29 -8.57
CA ILE A 202 -21.59 3.69 -7.41
C ILE A 202 -20.69 4.06 -6.22
N TYR A 203 -19.60 3.32 -5.98
CA TYR A 203 -18.67 3.62 -4.89
C TYR A 203 -17.87 4.90 -5.17
N ALA A 204 -17.48 5.13 -6.43
CA ALA A 204 -16.86 6.38 -6.86
C ALA A 204 -17.78 7.59 -6.63
N GLU A 205 -19.04 7.48 -7.06
CA GLU A 205 -20.06 8.52 -6.86
C GLU A 205 -20.39 8.77 -5.38
N ALA A 206 -20.17 7.79 -4.50
CA ALA A 206 -20.30 7.96 -3.07
C ALA A 206 -19.15 8.78 -2.45
N GLY A 207 -18.11 9.12 -3.21
CA GLY A 207 -17.04 10.06 -2.86
C GLY A 207 -15.77 9.41 -2.31
N CYS A 208 -15.51 8.12 -2.55
CA CYS A 208 -14.19 7.55 -2.28
C CYS A 208 -13.14 8.13 -3.23
N ASP A 209 -11.88 8.12 -2.78
CA ASP A 209 -10.79 8.76 -3.53
C ASP A 209 -10.25 7.89 -4.67
N MET A 210 -10.47 6.58 -4.62
CA MET A 210 -10.06 5.58 -5.61
C MET A 210 -11.00 4.38 -5.58
N VAL A 211 -10.98 3.59 -6.64
CA VAL A 211 -11.71 2.32 -6.69
C VAL A 211 -10.80 1.19 -7.19
N PHE A 212 -10.97 0.04 -6.56
CA PHE A 212 -10.30 -1.21 -6.90
C PHE A 212 -11.31 -2.29 -7.26
N VAL A 213 -11.26 -2.78 -8.49
CA VAL A 213 -11.99 -3.97 -8.93
C VAL A 213 -11.03 -5.15 -8.90
N GLU A 214 -11.27 -6.10 -7.97
CA GLU A 214 -10.37 -7.23 -7.73
C GLU A 214 -10.54 -8.35 -8.76
N ALA A 215 -9.42 -9.01 -9.10
CA ALA A 215 -9.37 -10.23 -9.91
C ALA A 215 -9.97 -10.10 -11.32
N VAL A 216 -9.74 -8.96 -11.97
CA VAL A 216 -10.09 -8.76 -13.39
C VAL A 216 -9.25 -9.70 -14.25
N ARG A 217 -9.89 -10.47 -15.15
CA ARG A 217 -9.24 -11.62 -15.80
C ARG A 217 -8.72 -11.36 -17.20
N THR A 218 -9.20 -10.32 -17.88
CA THR A 218 -8.80 -10.01 -19.25
C THR A 218 -8.40 -8.56 -19.41
N VAL A 219 -7.52 -8.28 -20.38
CA VAL A 219 -7.11 -6.91 -20.73
C VAL A 219 -8.31 -6.09 -21.20
N GLU A 220 -9.28 -6.72 -21.90
CA GLU A 220 -10.50 -6.06 -22.33
C GLU A 220 -11.33 -5.58 -21.14
N ASP A 221 -11.53 -6.44 -20.13
CA ASP A 221 -12.25 -6.08 -18.92
C ASP A 221 -11.52 -5.01 -18.10
N MET A 222 -10.18 -5.05 -18.06
CA MET A 222 -9.37 -3.99 -17.46
C MET A 222 -9.66 -2.64 -18.12
N ARG A 223 -9.72 -2.58 -19.46
CA ARG A 223 -10.08 -1.33 -20.19
C ARG A 223 -11.47 -0.86 -19.83
N LYS A 224 -12.47 -1.74 -19.82
CA LYS A 224 -13.86 -1.39 -19.45
C LYS A 224 -13.95 -0.79 -18.05
N VAL A 225 -13.24 -1.38 -17.07
CA VAL A 225 -13.17 -0.85 -15.70
C VAL A 225 -12.57 0.55 -15.68
N ASN A 226 -11.42 0.73 -16.35
CA ASN A 226 -10.71 2.02 -16.35
C ASN A 226 -11.49 3.12 -17.09
N GLU A 227 -12.13 2.79 -18.23
CA GLU A 227 -13.00 3.71 -18.97
C GLU A 227 -14.19 4.16 -18.11
N ALA A 228 -14.84 3.24 -17.40
CA ALA A 228 -15.97 3.55 -16.52
C ALA A 228 -15.56 4.45 -15.34
N LEU A 229 -14.41 4.20 -14.71
CA LEU A 229 -13.91 5.02 -13.61
C LEU A 229 -13.41 6.39 -14.09
N ALA A 230 -12.78 6.46 -15.26
CA ALA A 230 -12.37 7.72 -15.88
C ALA A 230 -13.58 8.61 -16.20
N ALA A 231 -14.71 8.03 -16.61
CA ALA A 231 -15.94 8.77 -16.89
C ALA A 231 -16.53 9.49 -15.65
N VAL A 232 -16.21 8.98 -14.44
CA VAL A 232 -16.59 9.59 -13.15
C VAL A 232 -15.40 10.26 -12.43
N ASN A 233 -14.30 10.51 -13.14
CA ASN A 233 -13.08 11.16 -12.65
C ASN A 233 -12.50 10.51 -11.37
N THR A 234 -12.55 9.19 -11.28
CA THR A 234 -12.04 8.46 -10.12
C THR A 234 -10.84 7.60 -10.50
N PRO A 235 -9.68 7.76 -9.82
CA PRO A 235 -8.51 6.93 -10.05
C PRO A 235 -8.77 5.45 -9.83
N SER A 236 -8.20 4.62 -10.70
CA SER A 236 -8.29 3.18 -10.66
C SER A 236 -7.05 2.53 -10.04
N PHE A 237 -7.24 1.39 -9.40
CA PHE A 237 -6.21 0.60 -8.77
C PHE A 237 -6.23 -0.82 -9.32
N GLY A 238 -5.08 -1.32 -9.81
CA GLY A 238 -4.92 -2.65 -10.38
C GLY A 238 -4.04 -3.55 -9.51
N ASN A 239 -4.32 -4.85 -9.51
CA ASN A 239 -3.58 -5.84 -8.71
C ASN A 239 -2.82 -6.82 -9.62
N MET A 240 -1.48 -6.80 -9.52
CA MET A 240 -0.54 -7.65 -10.28
C MET A 240 0.02 -8.77 -9.37
N LEU A 241 -0.86 -9.67 -8.94
CA LEU A 241 -0.46 -10.83 -8.12
C LEU A 241 0.18 -11.91 -8.99
N GLU A 242 1.40 -12.31 -8.66
CA GLU A 242 2.12 -13.40 -9.31
C GLU A 242 1.38 -14.74 -9.14
N GLY A 243 1.04 -15.38 -10.25
CA GLY A 243 0.26 -16.61 -10.28
C GLY A 243 -1.23 -16.42 -9.95
N GLY A 244 -1.70 -15.18 -9.86
CA GLY A 244 -3.12 -14.83 -9.66
C GLY A 244 -3.98 -15.00 -10.90
N LYS A 245 -5.22 -14.53 -10.83
CA LYS A 245 -6.22 -14.60 -11.93
C LYS A 245 -6.04 -13.49 -12.96
N THR A 246 -5.40 -12.39 -12.57
CA THR A 246 -5.16 -11.20 -13.39
C THR A 246 -3.88 -11.38 -14.20
N PRO A 247 -3.85 -11.11 -15.51
CA PRO A 247 -2.64 -11.17 -16.32
C PRO A 247 -1.58 -10.19 -15.80
N LEU A 248 -0.32 -10.66 -15.65
CA LEU A 248 0.81 -9.78 -15.35
C LEU A 248 1.20 -9.01 -16.61
N LEU A 249 1.20 -7.68 -16.50
CA LEU A 249 1.52 -6.76 -17.59
C LEU A 249 2.63 -5.80 -17.11
N THR A 250 3.31 -5.16 -18.07
CA THR A 250 4.29 -4.11 -17.80
C THR A 250 3.61 -2.81 -17.36
N ASP A 251 4.36 -1.93 -16.70
CA ASP A 251 3.89 -0.60 -16.30
C ASP A 251 3.37 0.24 -17.48
N LYS A 252 4.01 0.10 -18.65
CA LYS A 252 3.59 0.78 -19.89
C LYS A 252 2.24 0.28 -20.38
N GLU A 253 2.05 -1.04 -20.46
CA GLU A 253 0.78 -1.64 -20.86
C GLU A 253 -0.34 -1.29 -19.90
N LEU A 254 -0.06 -1.30 -18.59
CA LEU A 254 -1.03 -0.93 -17.55
C LEU A 254 -1.41 0.57 -17.63
N GLN A 255 -0.44 1.43 -17.89
CA GLN A 255 -0.70 2.85 -18.13
C GLN A 255 -1.53 3.10 -19.40
N GLU A 256 -1.25 2.38 -20.50
CA GLU A 256 -2.03 2.44 -21.75
C GLU A 256 -3.47 1.91 -21.58
N ILE A 257 -3.68 0.97 -20.66
CA ILE A 257 -5.01 0.48 -20.26
C ILE A 257 -5.78 1.55 -19.47
N GLY A 258 -5.08 2.44 -18.76
CA GLY A 258 -5.66 3.56 -18.03
C GLY A 258 -5.55 3.47 -16.50
N TYR A 259 -4.78 2.50 -15.95
CA TYR A 259 -4.57 2.43 -14.51
C TYR A 259 -3.75 3.62 -13.98
N ASN A 260 -4.19 4.17 -12.85
CA ASN A 260 -3.45 5.20 -12.12
C ASN A 260 -2.41 4.59 -11.18
N ILE A 261 -2.77 3.47 -10.53
CA ILE A 261 -1.92 2.75 -9.60
C ILE A 261 -2.00 1.26 -9.88
N VAL A 262 -0.88 0.57 -9.72
CA VAL A 262 -0.82 -0.90 -9.72
C VAL A 262 -0.02 -1.40 -8.53
N VAL A 263 -0.57 -2.40 -7.84
CA VAL A 263 0.05 -3.03 -6.68
C VAL A 263 0.65 -4.39 -7.04
N TYR A 264 1.79 -4.70 -6.44
CA TYR A 264 2.42 -6.03 -6.43
C TYR A 264 2.35 -6.58 -5.00
N PRO A 265 1.28 -7.33 -4.63
CA PRO A 265 0.95 -7.59 -3.23
C PRO A 265 1.85 -8.62 -2.55
N CYS A 266 2.44 -9.54 -3.29
CA CYS A 266 3.11 -10.71 -2.72
C CYS A 266 4.58 -10.86 -3.11
N SER A 267 5.13 -10.06 -4.02
CA SER A 267 6.49 -10.21 -4.55
C SER A 267 7.55 -10.32 -3.45
N THR A 268 7.53 -9.40 -2.47
CA THR A 268 8.48 -9.40 -1.36
C THR A 268 8.31 -10.61 -0.43
N LEU A 269 7.06 -11.04 -0.20
CA LEU A 269 6.76 -12.20 0.63
C LEU A 269 7.21 -13.50 -0.05
N PHE A 270 6.88 -13.67 -1.33
CA PHE A 270 7.19 -14.89 -2.06
C PHE A 270 8.69 -15.10 -2.23
N ILE A 271 9.43 -14.03 -2.54
CA ILE A 271 10.89 -14.14 -2.64
C ILE A 271 11.54 -14.39 -1.28
N ALA A 272 11.05 -13.78 -0.20
CA ALA A 272 11.55 -14.00 1.16
C ALA A 272 11.36 -15.46 1.58
N VAL A 273 10.16 -16.02 1.41
CA VAL A 273 9.87 -17.43 1.73
C VAL A 273 10.75 -18.37 0.91
N LYS A 274 10.93 -18.11 -0.39
CA LYS A 274 11.78 -18.93 -1.25
C LYS A 274 13.25 -18.91 -0.80
N ALA A 275 13.79 -17.73 -0.53
CA ALA A 275 15.17 -17.58 -0.05
C ALA A 275 15.40 -18.28 1.31
N LEU A 276 14.45 -18.13 2.24
CA LEU A 276 14.50 -18.80 3.54
C LEU A 276 14.43 -20.33 3.42
N GLN A 277 13.59 -20.86 2.52
CA GLN A 277 13.53 -22.31 2.26
C GLN A 277 14.87 -22.86 1.74
N GLU A 278 15.51 -22.14 0.83
CA GLU A 278 16.79 -22.55 0.26
C GLU A 278 17.92 -22.52 1.31
N MET A 279 17.96 -21.46 2.11
CA MET A 279 18.92 -21.36 3.23
C MET A 279 18.68 -22.47 4.27
N ALA A 280 17.43 -22.71 4.67
CA ALA A 280 17.09 -23.73 5.66
C ALA A 280 17.42 -25.14 5.16
N ALA A 281 17.19 -25.43 3.88
CA ALA A 281 17.57 -26.71 3.27
C ALA A 281 19.09 -26.90 3.26
N HIS A 282 19.85 -25.87 2.91
CA HIS A 282 21.31 -25.89 2.96
C HIS A 282 21.83 -26.14 4.39
N LEU A 283 21.35 -25.35 5.36
CA LEU A 283 21.75 -25.47 6.77
C LEU A 283 21.43 -26.86 7.35
N LYS A 284 20.27 -27.43 7.00
CA LYS A 284 19.85 -28.78 7.43
C LYS A 284 20.79 -29.88 6.90
N VAL A 285 21.29 -29.74 5.67
CA VAL A 285 22.16 -30.74 5.03
C VAL A 285 23.61 -30.62 5.53
N TYR A 286 24.13 -29.41 5.62
CA TYR A 286 25.57 -29.17 5.84
C TYR A 286 25.91 -28.76 7.28
N GLY A 287 24.94 -28.42 8.12
CA GLY A 287 25.14 -27.95 9.50
C GLY A 287 25.85 -26.59 9.59
N THR A 288 25.98 -25.86 8.47
CA THR A 288 26.69 -24.59 8.37
C THR A 288 26.12 -23.77 7.22
N THR A 289 26.24 -22.45 7.29
CA THR A 289 25.91 -21.53 6.18
C THR A 289 27.12 -21.17 5.32
N GLN A 290 28.32 -21.74 5.57
CA GLN A 290 29.55 -21.36 4.88
C GLN A 290 29.47 -21.38 3.37
N GLY A 291 28.83 -22.39 2.76
CA GLY A 291 28.61 -22.48 1.30
C GLY A 291 27.40 -21.67 0.78
N PHE A 292 26.80 -20.80 1.61
CA PHE A 292 25.63 -19.99 1.26
C PHE A 292 25.85 -18.49 1.46
N MET A 293 27.05 -18.10 1.90
CA MET A 293 27.38 -16.73 2.30
C MET A 293 27.30 -15.72 1.15
N ASP A 294 27.58 -16.12 -0.07
CA ASP A 294 27.48 -15.31 -1.29
C ASP A 294 26.04 -14.88 -1.63
N ARG A 295 25.06 -15.52 -1.02
CA ARG A 295 23.62 -15.23 -1.16
C ARG A 295 23.06 -14.45 0.03
N MET A 296 23.89 -14.03 0.97
CA MET A 296 23.51 -13.29 2.16
C MET A 296 24.13 -11.89 2.12
N ILE A 297 23.42 -10.93 2.69
CA ILE A 297 24.00 -9.62 3.04
C ILE A 297 25.05 -9.83 4.15
N THR A 298 26.17 -9.11 4.11
CA THR A 298 27.18 -9.16 5.18
C THR A 298 26.69 -8.45 6.43
N LEU A 299 27.36 -8.72 7.57
CA LEU A 299 27.05 -8.06 8.84
C LEU A 299 27.20 -6.54 8.75
N ASP A 300 28.27 -6.06 8.10
CA ASP A 300 28.54 -4.63 7.95
C ASP A 300 27.52 -3.95 7.02
N GLU A 301 27.20 -4.56 5.89
CA GLU A 301 26.16 -4.08 4.98
C GLU A 301 24.79 -4.05 5.67
N TYR A 302 24.46 -5.05 6.47
CA TYR A 302 23.21 -5.08 7.22
C TYR A 302 23.18 -4.00 8.31
N ALA A 303 24.28 -3.80 9.05
CA ALA A 303 24.40 -2.73 10.04
C ALA A 303 24.19 -1.33 9.41
N ASP A 304 24.77 -1.10 8.23
CA ASP A 304 24.54 0.12 7.46
C ASP A 304 23.10 0.23 6.94
N PHE A 305 22.54 -0.90 6.49
CA PHE A 305 21.16 -0.96 6.02
C PHE A 305 20.13 -0.60 7.09
N ILE A 306 20.33 -1.01 8.35
CA ILE A 306 19.41 -0.67 9.45
C ILE A 306 19.77 0.63 10.17
N GLY A 307 20.83 1.36 9.73
CA GLY A 307 21.18 2.69 10.23
C GLY A 307 21.98 2.70 11.54
N VAL A 308 22.76 1.67 11.86
CA VAL A 308 23.58 1.60 13.10
C VAL A 308 24.53 2.79 13.22
N ARG A 309 25.16 3.23 12.12
CA ARG A 309 26.08 4.37 12.12
C ARG A 309 25.37 5.67 12.48
N ASP A 310 24.19 5.88 11.97
CA ASP A 310 23.41 7.11 12.19
C ASP A 310 22.99 7.20 13.65
N ILE A 311 22.50 6.09 14.21
CA ILE A 311 22.15 5.97 15.64
C ILE A 311 23.38 6.26 16.51
N ARG A 312 24.54 5.66 16.22
CA ARG A 312 25.77 5.87 16.97
C ARG A 312 26.29 7.31 16.88
N ASN A 313 26.15 7.96 15.72
CA ASN A 313 26.52 9.36 15.57
C ASN A 313 25.55 10.30 16.31
N PHE A 314 24.26 9.96 16.34
CA PHE A 314 23.28 10.70 17.13
C PHE A 314 23.56 10.59 18.64
N GLU A 315 23.86 9.39 19.14
CA GLU A 315 24.21 9.15 20.55
C GLU A 315 25.37 10.02 21.03
N LYS A 316 26.40 10.27 20.18
CA LYS A 316 27.57 11.11 20.51
C LYS A 316 27.21 12.57 20.83
N GLN A 317 26.03 13.04 20.48
CA GLN A 317 25.59 14.40 20.78
C GLN A 317 25.18 14.56 22.26
N PHE A 318 25.03 13.46 22.99
CA PHE A 318 24.59 13.42 24.39
C PHE A 318 25.66 12.92 25.38
N VAL A 319 26.89 12.69 24.92
CA VAL A 319 28.02 12.15 25.73
C VAL A 319 29.09 13.20 25.96
#